data_89e3a18983907a11276d777db7b262c2
#
_entry.id   89e3a18983907a11276d777db7b262c2
#
_cell.length_a   1.000
_cell.length_b   1.000
_cell.length_c   1.000
_cell.angle_alpha   90.00
_cell.angle_beta   90.00
_cell.angle_gamma   90.00
#
_symmetry.space_group_name_H-M   'P 1'
#
loop_
_entity.id
_entity.type
_entity.pdbx_description
1 polymer ?
#
loop_
_entity_poly.entity_id
_entity_poly.type
_entity_poly.pdbx_seq_one_letter_code
_entity_poly.pdbx_strand_id
1 'polypeptide(L)'
;MPAMQMAVPALRAADVSTVTAAQMADVDRSAVEDFGITLLQMMEQAGSHLADVVRMEAGGDLREQRVVVAVGPGNNGGGGLVAARHLVNRGASVRVVLARPALRMSEAARHQLATLIAMGAHCCVATYDLTDEELEDVLVNADVVVDAVLGYRIHGAPRDEAERLIGFIVRAGRPVVS
;
A
#
# COMPACT_ATOMS: atom_id res chain seq x y z
N MET A 1 -10.21 6.34 -30.67
CA MET A 1 -10.14 4.89 -30.36
C MET A 1 -10.60 4.75 -28.93
N PRO A 2 -11.62 3.90 -28.61
CA PRO A 2 -11.96 3.66 -27.22
C PRO A 2 -10.75 3.02 -26.53
N ALA A 3 -10.39 3.55 -25.37
CA ALA A 3 -9.35 2.95 -24.52
C ALA A 3 -9.79 1.52 -24.19
N MET A 4 -8.96 0.56 -24.53
CA MET A 4 -9.17 -0.84 -24.15
C MET A 4 -9.04 -0.89 -22.62
N GLN A 5 -10.18 -1.02 -21.95
CA GLN A 5 -10.21 -1.12 -20.49
C GLN A 5 -9.50 -2.42 -20.11
N MET A 6 -8.29 -2.32 -19.62
CA MET A 6 -7.53 -3.47 -19.11
C MET A 6 -8.15 -3.85 -17.75
N ALA A 7 -9.01 -4.87 -17.79
CA ALA A 7 -9.55 -5.42 -16.55
C ALA A 7 -8.47 -6.20 -15.78
N VAL A 8 -8.43 -6.03 -14.47
CA VAL A 8 -7.62 -6.89 -13.59
C VAL A 8 -8.14 -8.32 -13.72
N PRO A 9 -7.28 -9.32 -14.04
CA PRO A 9 -7.74 -10.70 -14.19
C PRO A 9 -8.31 -11.21 -12.86
N ALA A 10 -9.55 -11.68 -12.88
CA ALA A 10 -10.16 -12.31 -11.71
C ALA A 10 -9.81 -13.81 -11.69
N LEU A 11 -9.17 -14.26 -10.61
CA LEU A 11 -8.90 -15.67 -10.35
C LEU A 11 -9.84 -16.16 -9.24
N ARG A 12 -10.37 -17.39 -9.37
CA ARG A 12 -11.10 -18.00 -8.27
C ARG A 12 -10.11 -18.50 -7.22
N ALA A 13 -10.44 -18.37 -5.93
CA ALA A 13 -9.59 -18.84 -4.84
C ALA A 13 -9.19 -20.32 -4.98
N ALA A 14 -10.06 -21.16 -5.57
CA ALA A 14 -9.78 -22.57 -5.84
C ALA A 14 -8.70 -22.81 -6.92
N ASP A 15 -8.42 -21.83 -7.75
CA ASP A 15 -7.47 -21.93 -8.86
C ASP A 15 -6.07 -21.40 -8.46
N VAL A 16 -5.91 -20.94 -7.19
CA VAL A 16 -4.66 -20.37 -6.68
C VAL A 16 -4.13 -21.23 -5.52
N SER A 17 -2.87 -21.65 -5.62
CA SER A 17 -2.19 -22.30 -4.50
C SER A 17 -2.02 -21.32 -3.35
N THR A 18 -2.40 -21.73 -2.14
CA THR A 18 -2.28 -20.92 -0.94
C THR A 18 -1.20 -21.45 -0.01
N VAL A 19 -0.57 -20.56 0.74
CA VAL A 19 0.38 -20.88 1.79
C VAL A 19 -0.07 -20.28 3.12
N THR A 20 0.30 -20.90 4.22
CA THR A 20 0.07 -20.35 5.55
C THR A 20 1.03 -19.18 5.82
N ALA A 21 0.71 -18.34 6.82
CA ALA A 21 1.59 -17.27 7.25
C ALA A 21 2.98 -17.79 7.70
N ALA A 22 3.04 -18.97 8.31
CA ALA A 22 4.31 -19.62 8.68
C ALA A 22 5.13 -20.03 7.45
N GLN A 23 4.50 -20.64 6.46
CA GLN A 23 5.16 -21.00 5.21
C GLN A 23 5.64 -19.76 4.45
N MET A 24 4.85 -18.67 4.43
CA MET A 24 5.30 -17.43 3.81
C MET A 24 6.50 -16.81 4.55
N ALA A 25 6.52 -16.88 5.88
CA ALA A 25 7.67 -16.44 6.66
C ALA A 25 8.95 -17.27 6.37
N ASP A 26 8.80 -18.58 6.12
CA ASP A 26 9.91 -19.44 5.71
C ASP A 26 10.40 -19.11 4.30
N VAL A 27 9.50 -18.82 3.37
CA VAL A 27 9.85 -18.33 2.01
C VAL A 27 10.64 -17.03 2.08
N ASP A 28 10.16 -16.04 2.84
CA ASP A 28 10.87 -14.77 3.02
C ASP A 28 12.27 -14.96 3.62
N ARG A 29 12.38 -15.83 4.64
CA ARG A 29 13.66 -16.13 5.27
C ARG A 29 14.63 -16.80 4.29
N SER A 30 14.17 -17.83 3.56
CA SER A 30 14.99 -18.52 2.57
C SER A 30 15.44 -17.56 1.45
N ALA A 31 14.56 -16.67 0.98
CA ALA A 31 14.94 -15.67 -0.01
C ALA A 31 16.15 -14.83 0.45
N VAL A 32 16.17 -14.45 1.73
CA VAL A 32 17.27 -13.64 2.29
C VAL A 32 18.50 -14.47 2.60
N GLU A 33 18.35 -15.59 3.33
CA GLU A 33 19.47 -16.36 3.89
C GLU A 33 20.13 -17.29 2.87
N ASP A 34 19.31 -17.94 2.00
CA ASP A 34 19.82 -18.94 1.06
C ASP A 34 20.12 -18.34 -0.32
N PHE A 35 19.33 -17.32 -0.75
CA PHE A 35 19.45 -16.73 -2.09
C PHE A 35 20.00 -15.30 -2.11
N GLY A 36 20.20 -14.66 -0.95
CA GLY A 36 20.75 -13.31 -0.87
C GLY A 36 19.82 -12.20 -1.40
N ILE A 37 18.52 -12.48 -1.58
CA ILE A 37 17.53 -11.50 -2.03
C ILE A 37 17.15 -10.63 -0.83
N THR A 38 17.55 -9.37 -0.86
CA THR A 38 17.29 -8.46 0.27
C THR A 38 15.80 -8.11 0.41
N LEU A 39 15.39 -7.78 1.63
CA LEU A 39 14.03 -7.30 1.91
C LEU A 39 13.65 -6.08 1.05
N LEU A 40 14.59 -5.18 0.79
CA LEU A 40 14.35 -4.01 -0.06
C LEU A 40 14.09 -4.40 -1.52
N GLN A 41 14.77 -5.42 -2.05
CA GLN A 41 14.50 -5.95 -3.39
C GLN A 41 13.12 -6.59 -3.47
N MET A 42 12.72 -7.37 -2.47
CA MET A 42 11.37 -7.95 -2.40
C MET A 42 10.29 -6.87 -2.31
N MET A 43 10.51 -5.84 -1.48
CA MET A 43 9.59 -4.68 -1.38
C MET A 43 9.49 -3.92 -2.70
N GLU A 44 10.61 -3.73 -3.40
CA GLU A 44 10.64 -3.03 -4.69
C GLU A 44 9.79 -3.78 -5.72
N GLN A 45 9.96 -5.09 -5.81
CA GLN A 45 9.21 -5.93 -6.72
C GLN A 45 7.70 -5.91 -6.40
N ALA A 46 7.35 -6.15 -5.15
CA ALA A 46 5.95 -6.16 -4.70
C ALA A 46 5.27 -4.79 -4.90
N GLY A 47 5.93 -3.71 -4.50
CA GLY A 47 5.39 -2.35 -4.64
C GLY A 47 5.26 -1.90 -6.10
N SER A 48 6.19 -2.30 -6.97
CA SER A 48 6.09 -2.03 -8.41
C SER A 48 4.87 -2.73 -9.02
N HIS A 49 4.65 -4.01 -8.70
CA HIS A 49 3.48 -4.76 -9.16
C HIS A 49 2.17 -4.19 -8.59
N LEU A 50 2.16 -3.80 -7.32
CA LEU A 50 1.01 -3.15 -6.71
C LEU A 50 0.64 -1.85 -7.46
N ALA A 51 1.63 -1.03 -7.82
CA ALA A 51 1.41 0.17 -8.62
C ALA A 51 0.90 -0.15 -10.04
N ASP A 52 1.29 -1.28 -10.63
CA ASP A 52 0.74 -1.75 -11.90
C ASP A 52 -0.73 -2.13 -11.79
N VAL A 53 -1.13 -2.81 -10.70
CA VAL A 53 -2.54 -3.15 -10.44
C VAL A 53 -3.37 -1.87 -10.24
N VAL A 54 -2.88 -0.90 -9.47
CA VAL A 54 -3.54 0.40 -9.31
C VAL A 54 -3.73 1.10 -10.66
N ARG A 55 -2.70 1.07 -11.53
CA ARG A 55 -2.82 1.65 -12.87
C ARG A 55 -3.87 0.95 -13.72
N MET A 56 -3.98 -0.37 -13.64
CA MET A 56 -5.03 -1.12 -14.34
C MET A 56 -6.42 -0.77 -13.82
N GLU A 57 -6.59 -0.68 -12.51
CA GLU A 57 -7.85 -0.29 -11.86
C GLU A 57 -8.27 1.14 -12.24
N ALA A 58 -7.30 2.05 -12.35
CA ALA A 58 -7.51 3.43 -12.79
C ALA A 58 -7.73 3.57 -14.32
N GLY A 59 -7.87 2.49 -15.07
CA GLY A 59 -8.13 2.53 -16.52
C GLY A 59 -6.90 2.78 -17.39
N GLY A 60 -5.68 2.63 -16.84
CA GLY A 60 -4.41 2.63 -17.58
C GLY A 60 -3.63 3.94 -17.54
N ASP A 61 -4.27 5.09 -17.36
CA ASP A 61 -3.63 6.41 -17.19
C ASP A 61 -3.73 6.87 -15.73
N LEU A 62 -2.59 7.23 -15.15
CA LEU A 62 -2.52 7.70 -13.77
C LEU A 62 -2.46 9.22 -13.65
N ARG A 63 -2.34 9.93 -14.75
CA ARG A 63 -2.33 11.41 -14.73
C ARG A 63 -3.70 11.90 -14.23
N GLU A 64 -3.66 12.84 -13.30
CA GLU A 64 -4.84 13.40 -12.63
C GLU A 64 -5.58 12.43 -11.68
N GLN A 65 -5.15 11.16 -11.59
CA GLN A 65 -5.70 10.21 -10.61
C GLN A 65 -5.22 10.56 -9.21
N ARG A 66 -6.16 10.66 -8.28
CA ARG A 66 -5.91 10.88 -6.85
C ARG A 66 -5.83 9.51 -6.16
N VAL A 67 -4.64 9.13 -5.74
CA VAL A 67 -4.41 7.85 -5.07
C VAL A 67 -4.06 8.10 -3.61
N VAL A 68 -4.81 7.48 -2.70
CA VAL A 68 -4.47 7.47 -1.28
C VAL A 68 -3.81 6.13 -0.96
N VAL A 69 -2.62 6.17 -0.35
CA VAL A 69 -1.90 4.98 0.10
C VAL A 69 -1.92 4.95 1.62
N ALA A 70 -2.70 4.04 2.18
CA ALA A 70 -2.80 3.80 3.62
C ALA A 70 -1.71 2.82 4.07
N VAL A 71 -0.86 3.25 4.98
CA VAL A 71 0.41 2.59 5.29
C VAL A 71 0.50 2.21 6.77
N GLY A 72 0.68 0.92 7.02
CA GLY A 72 1.01 0.41 8.34
C GLY A 72 2.50 0.50 8.68
N PRO A 73 2.87 0.20 9.93
CA PRO A 73 4.27 0.35 10.40
C PRO A 73 5.21 -0.77 9.95
N GLY A 74 4.69 -1.87 9.44
CA GLY A 74 5.45 -3.07 9.07
C GLY A 74 5.99 -3.06 7.64
N ASN A 75 6.53 -4.22 7.24
CA ASN A 75 7.09 -4.40 5.90
C ASN A 75 6.04 -4.32 4.79
N ASN A 76 4.78 -4.70 5.06
CA ASN A 76 3.68 -4.49 4.12
C ASN A 76 3.51 -3.00 3.79
N GLY A 77 3.51 -2.16 4.83
CA GLY A 77 3.52 -0.70 4.64
C GLY A 77 4.71 -0.21 3.83
N GLY A 78 5.89 -0.84 4.02
CA GLY A 78 7.07 -0.58 3.18
C GLY A 78 6.81 -0.84 1.70
N GLY A 79 6.15 -1.95 1.35
CA GLY A 79 5.70 -2.25 -0.01
C GLY A 79 4.72 -1.20 -0.55
N GLY A 80 3.76 -0.76 0.29
CA GLY A 80 2.85 0.34 -0.04
C GLY A 80 3.57 1.66 -0.34
N LEU A 81 4.62 1.98 0.43
CA LEU A 81 5.46 3.18 0.18
C LEU A 81 6.24 3.07 -1.15
N VAL A 82 6.72 1.88 -1.49
CA VAL A 82 7.31 1.64 -2.82
C VAL A 82 6.27 1.86 -3.91
N ALA A 83 5.06 1.31 -3.75
CA ALA A 83 3.96 1.54 -4.70
C ALA A 83 3.65 3.03 -4.84
N ALA A 84 3.56 3.78 -3.73
CA ALA A 84 3.36 5.23 -3.74
C ALA A 84 4.41 5.93 -4.59
N ARG A 85 5.69 5.57 -4.46
CA ARG A 85 6.79 6.13 -5.26
C ARG A 85 6.62 5.85 -6.75
N HIS A 86 6.26 4.62 -7.12
CA HIS A 86 6.00 4.27 -8.52
C HIS A 86 4.79 5.02 -9.09
N LEU A 87 3.73 5.22 -8.28
CA LEU A 87 2.54 5.97 -8.68
C LEU A 87 2.86 7.46 -8.92
N VAL A 88 3.63 8.10 -8.02
CA VAL A 88 4.13 9.48 -8.21
C VAL A 88 4.94 9.58 -9.49
N ASN A 89 5.87 8.67 -9.74
CA ASN A 89 6.71 8.66 -10.94
C ASN A 89 5.91 8.48 -12.23
N ARG A 90 4.72 7.89 -12.15
CA ARG A 90 3.79 7.68 -13.27
C ARG A 90 2.75 8.80 -13.41
N GLY A 91 2.85 9.85 -12.60
CA GLY A 91 2.04 11.07 -12.71
C GLY A 91 0.78 11.11 -11.87
N ALA A 92 0.55 10.14 -10.97
CA ALA A 92 -0.57 10.19 -10.03
C ALA A 92 -0.37 11.28 -8.97
N SER A 93 -1.48 11.88 -8.53
CA SER A 93 -1.52 12.70 -7.32
C SER A 93 -1.64 11.79 -6.12
N VAL A 94 -0.53 11.53 -5.44
CA VAL A 94 -0.47 10.56 -4.34
C VAL A 94 -0.46 11.27 -3.00
N ARG A 95 -1.35 10.82 -2.08
CA ARG A 95 -1.29 11.14 -0.65
C ARG A 95 -1.02 9.87 0.15
N VAL A 96 0.00 9.92 1.00
CA VAL A 96 0.34 8.81 1.90
C VAL A 96 -0.23 9.10 3.29
N VAL A 97 -1.01 8.16 3.83
CA VAL A 97 -1.59 8.23 5.17
C VAL A 97 -0.99 7.13 6.03
N LEU A 98 -0.18 7.52 7.01
CA LEU A 98 0.52 6.60 7.90
C LEU A 98 -0.35 6.27 9.13
N ALA A 99 -0.54 5.00 9.44
CA ALA A 99 -1.20 4.56 10.67
C ALA A 99 -0.36 4.81 11.93
N ARG A 100 0.95 4.99 11.79
CA ARG A 100 1.88 5.26 12.90
C ARG A 100 3.00 6.20 12.45
N PRO A 101 3.55 7.04 13.35
CA PRO A 101 4.67 7.90 13.01
C PRO A 101 5.93 7.09 12.62
N ALA A 102 6.81 7.69 11.84
CA ALA A 102 8.01 7.07 11.28
C ALA A 102 8.87 6.32 12.33
N LEU A 103 8.97 6.84 13.56
CA LEU A 103 9.71 6.21 14.67
C LEU A 103 9.16 4.83 15.09
N ARG A 104 7.92 4.52 14.74
CA ARG A 104 7.26 3.25 15.03
C ARG A 104 7.25 2.29 13.84
N MET A 105 7.85 2.67 12.74
CA MET A 105 7.92 1.85 11.53
C MET A 105 9.15 0.94 11.52
N SER A 106 9.09 -0.16 10.76
CA SER A 106 10.26 -0.99 10.49
C SER A 106 11.36 -0.18 9.79
N GLU A 107 12.62 -0.62 9.90
CA GLU A 107 13.74 0.07 9.27
C GLU A 107 13.55 0.19 7.75
N ALA A 108 13.14 -0.90 7.10
CA ALA A 108 12.90 -0.91 5.66
C ALA A 108 11.76 0.04 5.26
N ALA A 109 10.66 0.08 6.02
CA ALA A 109 9.57 1.01 5.76
C ALA A 109 9.98 2.47 5.97
N ARG A 110 10.79 2.76 7.00
CA ARG A 110 11.35 4.11 7.20
C ARG A 110 12.26 4.55 6.05
N HIS A 111 13.05 3.62 5.52
CA HIS A 111 13.89 3.90 4.36
C HIS A 111 13.04 4.34 3.14
N GLN A 112 11.96 3.61 2.84
CA GLN A 112 11.05 3.95 1.75
C GLN A 112 10.33 5.28 2.00
N LEU A 113 9.89 5.53 3.23
CA LEU A 113 9.26 6.81 3.60
C LEU A 113 10.22 7.99 3.41
N ALA A 114 11.48 7.85 3.83
CA ALA A 114 12.49 8.89 3.64
C ALA A 114 12.70 9.23 2.15
N THR A 115 12.68 8.20 1.28
CA THR A 115 12.76 8.39 -0.17
C THR A 115 11.58 9.20 -0.70
N LEU A 116 10.35 8.88 -0.28
CA LEU A 116 9.14 9.62 -0.69
C LEU A 116 9.17 11.08 -0.21
N ILE A 117 9.58 11.32 1.03
CA ILE A 117 9.72 12.68 1.58
C ILE A 117 10.74 13.48 0.77
N ALA A 118 11.89 12.87 0.43
CA ALA A 118 12.92 13.51 -0.40
C ALA A 118 12.42 13.82 -1.82
N MET A 119 11.44 13.08 -2.34
CA MET A 119 10.75 13.36 -3.60
C MET A 119 9.69 14.46 -3.50
N GLY A 120 9.40 14.97 -2.30
CA GLY A 120 8.35 15.96 -2.05
C GLY A 120 6.93 15.37 -2.02
N ALA A 121 6.79 14.06 -1.85
CA ALA A 121 5.48 13.43 -1.73
C ALA A 121 4.74 13.87 -0.45
N HIS A 122 3.43 14.03 -0.53
CA HIS A 122 2.61 14.44 0.61
C HIS A 122 2.36 13.24 1.54
N CYS A 123 3.00 13.26 2.70
CA CYS A 123 2.87 12.23 3.73
C CYS A 123 2.32 12.82 5.03
N CYS A 124 1.31 12.21 5.63
CA CYS A 124 0.73 12.61 6.91
C CYS A 124 0.49 11.39 7.81
N VAL A 125 0.45 11.60 9.11
CA VAL A 125 0.12 10.57 10.12
C VAL A 125 -1.33 10.75 10.50
N ALA A 126 -2.15 9.72 10.31
CA ALA A 126 -3.60 9.78 10.48
C ALA A 126 -4.03 10.33 11.85
N THR A 127 -3.37 9.92 12.94
CA THR A 127 -3.72 10.34 14.31
C THR A 127 -3.28 11.77 14.67
N TYR A 128 -2.18 12.23 14.08
CA TYR A 128 -1.54 13.48 14.51
C TYR A 128 -1.81 14.64 13.58
N ASP A 129 -1.98 14.35 12.30
CA ASP A 129 -2.03 15.36 11.25
C ASP A 129 -3.44 15.52 10.66
N LEU A 130 -4.38 14.59 10.97
CA LEU A 130 -5.73 14.60 10.41
C LEU A 130 -6.80 14.36 11.50
N THR A 131 -7.82 15.20 11.49
CA THR A 131 -9.09 14.93 12.18
C THR A 131 -9.84 13.80 11.46
N ASP A 132 -10.91 13.27 12.08
CA ASP A 132 -11.76 12.26 11.44
C ASP A 132 -12.41 12.78 10.16
N GLU A 133 -12.86 14.03 10.16
CA GLU A 133 -13.48 14.69 9.01
C GLU A 133 -12.47 14.86 7.86
N GLU A 134 -11.25 15.30 8.16
CA GLU A 134 -10.19 15.44 7.15
C GLU A 134 -9.74 14.09 6.58
N LEU A 135 -9.67 13.05 7.41
CA LEU A 135 -9.34 11.70 6.96
C LEU A 135 -10.43 11.14 6.06
N GLU A 136 -11.69 11.34 6.41
CA GLU A 136 -12.83 10.94 5.59
C GLU A 136 -12.82 11.69 4.25
N ASP A 137 -12.62 13.00 4.26
CA ASP A 137 -12.54 13.82 3.04
C ASP A 137 -11.41 13.35 2.12
N VAL A 138 -10.24 13.09 2.68
CA VAL A 138 -9.08 12.55 1.93
C VAL A 138 -9.43 11.23 1.23
N LEU A 139 -10.10 10.31 1.91
CA LEU A 139 -10.42 8.98 1.38
C LEU A 139 -11.61 9.02 0.40
N VAL A 140 -12.65 9.78 0.71
CA VAL A 140 -13.83 9.93 -0.18
C VAL A 140 -13.46 10.62 -1.49
N ASN A 141 -12.50 11.52 -1.49
CA ASN A 141 -12.02 12.19 -2.69
C ASN A 141 -10.94 11.42 -3.48
N ALA A 142 -10.52 10.23 -3.02
CA ALA A 142 -9.62 9.38 -3.77
C ALA A 142 -10.33 8.73 -4.97
N ASP A 143 -9.61 8.50 -6.06
CA ASP A 143 -10.08 7.70 -7.18
C ASP A 143 -9.77 6.21 -6.95
N VAL A 144 -8.64 5.92 -6.28
CA VAL A 144 -8.24 4.58 -5.82
C VAL A 144 -7.57 4.68 -4.45
N VAL A 145 -7.85 3.73 -3.56
CA VAL A 145 -7.16 3.58 -2.28
C VAL A 145 -6.27 2.34 -2.32
N VAL A 146 -5.02 2.48 -1.89
CA VAL A 146 -4.12 1.35 -1.65
C VAL A 146 -4.14 1.04 -0.16
N ASP A 147 -4.57 -0.17 0.20
CA ASP A 147 -4.51 -0.67 1.59
C ASP A 147 -3.23 -1.47 1.81
N ALA A 148 -2.25 -0.84 2.42
CA ALA A 148 -1.01 -1.46 2.90
C ALA A 148 -0.87 -1.37 4.43
N VAL A 149 -2.01 -1.36 5.16
CA VAL A 149 -2.03 -1.18 6.62
C VAL A 149 -1.54 -2.43 7.34
N LEU A 150 -2.02 -3.60 6.93
CA LEU A 150 -1.73 -4.86 7.61
C LEU A 150 -1.10 -5.88 6.66
N GLY A 151 -0.08 -6.58 7.16
CA GLY A 151 0.52 -7.70 6.43
C GLY A 151 0.10 -9.06 7.01
N TYR A 152 0.58 -10.14 6.43
CA TYR A 152 0.23 -11.53 6.78
C TYR A 152 0.65 -11.95 8.21
N ARG A 153 1.50 -11.17 8.90
CA ARG A 153 1.96 -11.45 10.29
C ARG A 153 1.04 -10.88 11.37
N ILE A 154 -0.14 -10.42 11.02
CA ILE A 154 -1.10 -9.94 12.01
C ILE A 154 -1.66 -11.10 12.86
N HIS A 155 -1.86 -10.86 14.14
CA HIS A 155 -2.51 -11.77 15.06
C HIS A 155 -3.77 -11.12 15.65
N GLY A 156 -4.92 -11.70 15.38
CA GLY A 156 -6.23 -11.20 15.82
C GLY A 156 -6.77 -10.06 14.96
N ALA A 157 -7.81 -9.40 15.46
CA ALA A 157 -8.42 -8.27 14.78
C ALA A 157 -7.49 -7.02 14.75
N PRO A 158 -7.64 -6.15 13.76
CA PRO A 158 -7.02 -4.83 13.77
C PRO A 158 -7.33 -4.09 15.07
N ARG A 159 -6.41 -3.24 15.53
CA ARG A 159 -6.57 -2.47 16.78
C ARG A 159 -6.07 -1.04 16.57
N ASP A 160 -6.51 -0.16 17.47
CA ASP A 160 -6.05 1.23 17.52
C ASP A 160 -6.20 1.93 16.15
N GLU A 161 -5.15 2.60 15.74
CA GLU A 161 -5.10 3.39 14.53
C GLU A 161 -5.25 2.56 13.23
N ALA A 162 -4.79 1.30 13.24
CA ALA A 162 -5.01 0.41 12.09
C ALA A 162 -6.50 0.09 11.91
N GLU A 163 -7.21 -0.21 13.01
CA GLU A 163 -8.66 -0.41 12.99
C GLU A 163 -9.38 0.86 12.52
N ARG A 164 -9.00 2.01 13.09
CA ARG A 164 -9.57 3.31 12.71
C ARG A 164 -9.39 3.57 11.21
N LEU A 165 -8.18 3.47 10.69
CA LEU A 165 -7.85 3.75 9.29
C LEU A 165 -8.59 2.79 8.33
N ILE A 166 -8.58 1.49 8.62
CA ILE A 166 -9.34 0.50 7.83
C ILE A 166 -10.84 0.81 7.87
N GLY A 167 -11.38 1.19 9.03
CA GLY A 167 -12.78 1.57 9.15
C GLY A 167 -13.15 2.76 8.24
N PHE A 168 -12.28 3.75 8.11
CA PHE A 168 -12.48 4.88 7.19
C PHE A 168 -12.36 4.44 5.72
N ILE A 169 -11.40 3.58 5.37
CA ILE A 169 -11.24 3.03 4.01
C ILE A 169 -12.54 2.32 3.58
N VAL A 170 -13.09 1.47 4.44
CA VAL A 170 -14.34 0.74 4.15
C VAL A 170 -15.51 1.70 3.96
N ARG A 171 -15.66 2.72 4.82
CA ARG A 171 -16.75 3.70 4.71
C ARG A 171 -16.64 4.59 3.48
N ALA A 172 -15.44 4.90 3.03
CA ALA A 172 -15.21 5.73 1.85
C ALA A 172 -15.78 5.11 0.55
N GLY A 173 -15.93 3.77 0.50
CA GLY A 173 -16.56 3.06 -0.61
C GLY A 173 -15.85 3.24 -1.96
N ARG A 174 -14.56 3.50 -1.94
CA ARG A 174 -13.72 3.66 -3.14
C ARG A 174 -13.12 2.33 -3.58
N PRO A 175 -12.70 2.18 -4.85
CA PRO A 175 -11.90 1.04 -5.27
C PRO A 175 -10.69 0.88 -4.36
N VAL A 176 -10.48 -0.33 -3.84
CA VAL A 176 -9.35 -0.65 -2.94
C VAL A 176 -8.48 -1.71 -3.60
N VAL A 177 -7.18 -1.47 -3.60
CA VAL A 177 -6.14 -2.43 -4.03
C VAL A 177 -5.25 -2.73 -2.82
N SER A 178 -5.00 -4.03 -2.50
CA SER A 178 -4.14 -4.44 -1.40
C SER A 178 -3.24 -5.62 -1.79
#